data_1dad8c781f4f052336e390f01bd5fb95
#
_entry.id   1dad8c781f4f052336e390f01bd5fb95
#
_cell.length_a   1.000
_cell.length_b   1.000
_cell.length_c   1.000
_cell.angle_alpha   90.00
_cell.angle_beta   90.00
_cell.angle_gamma   90.00
#
_symmetry.space_group_name_H-M   'P 1'
#
loop_
_entity.id
_entity.type
_entity.pdbx_description
1 polymer ?
#
loop_
_entity_poly.entity_id
_entity_poly.type
_entity_poly.pdbx_seq_one_letter_code
_entity_poly.pdbx_strand_id
1 'polypeptide(L)'
;MLYFEKSSEKGLRMSNIELLPKYTYNDYSIWEGEWELIEGVPVSMAPAPMRIHQNIATQIIFELKTSFQEDACPHCDISFENDWKLSNDTILRPDIVFVCDDDNEKYLTKAPKIIIEILSPSTAKKDETVKFNIYEEEKVNYYILIYPDDLKAKVYKIKNDKYSKVGDFTKEKLIFKDLGCSLELDFEMVFKRFRRS
;
A
#
# COMPACT_ATOMS: atom_id res chain seq x y z
N MET A 1 60.49 -8.44 -12.50
CA MET A 1 59.43 -7.58 -13.05
C MET A 1 58.25 -8.49 -13.32
N LEU A 2 57.37 -8.67 -12.32
CA LEU A 2 56.20 -9.57 -12.36
C LEU A 2 54.94 -8.69 -12.40
N TYR A 3 54.24 -8.75 -13.52
CA TYR A 3 52.91 -8.11 -13.68
C TYR A 3 51.87 -8.97 -12.97
N PHE A 4 51.20 -8.40 -11.97
CA PHE A 4 49.97 -8.94 -11.42
C PHE A 4 48.81 -8.42 -12.25
N GLU A 5 48.15 -9.31 -12.99
CA GLU A 5 46.85 -9.04 -13.59
C GLU A 5 45.78 -8.93 -12.51
N LYS A 6 45.07 -7.81 -12.52
CA LYS A 6 43.82 -7.64 -11.77
C LYS A 6 42.71 -8.40 -12.47
N SER A 7 42.36 -9.58 -11.99
CA SER A 7 41.17 -10.29 -12.38
C SER A 7 39.94 -9.55 -11.85
N SER A 8 39.01 -9.29 -12.73
CA SER A 8 37.77 -8.51 -12.52
C SER A 8 36.77 -9.21 -11.57
N GLU A 9 36.48 -8.58 -10.44
CA GLU A 9 35.45 -8.98 -9.48
C GLU A 9 33.99 -8.67 -9.96
N LYS A 10 33.69 -8.70 -11.24
CA LYS A 10 32.37 -8.39 -11.77
C LYS A 10 31.44 -9.59 -12.00
N GLY A 11 31.89 -10.83 -11.70
CA GLY A 11 31.16 -12.05 -12.04
C GLY A 11 30.25 -12.66 -10.96
N LEU A 12 30.32 -12.20 -9.70
CA LEU A 12 29.72 -12.94 -8.57
C LEU A 12 28.38 -12.41 -8.01
N ARG A 13 27.85 -11.30 -8.52
CA ARG A 13 26.64 -10.67 -7.93
C ARG A 13 25.30 -11.05 -8.57
N MET A 14 25.27 -11.63 -9.75
CA MET A 14 24.01 -12.02 -10.42
C MET A 14 23.55 -13.45 -10.10
N SER A 15 24.43 -14.33 -9.63
CA SER A 15 24.09 -15.74 -9.38
C SER A 15 23.40 -16.02 -8.03
N ASN A 16 23.42 -15.09 -7.07
CA ASN A 16 22.87 -15.34 -5.73
C ASN A 16 21.37 -15.07 -5.60
N ILE A 17 20.75 -14.29 -6.49
CA ILE A 17 19.32 -13.99 -6.44
C ILE A 17 18.49 -15.17 -6.96
N GLU A 18 19.00 -15.92 -7.94
CA GLU A 18 18.33 -17.13 -8.48
C GLU A 18 18.31 -18.31 -7.49
N LEU A 19 19.10 -18.27 -6.42
CA LEU A 19 19.19 -19.33 -5.40
C LEU A 19 18.27 -19.10 -4.20
N LEU A 20 17.55 -17.97 -4.12
CA LEU A 20 16.58 -17.76 -3.05
C LEU A 20 15.35 -18.65 -3.28
N PRO A 21 14.88 -19.36 -2.25
CA PRO A 21 13.66 -20.13 -2.37
C PRO A 21 12.49 -19.18 -2.73
N LYS A 22 11.69 -19.60 -3.70
CA LYS A 22 10.47 -18.91 -4.09
C LYS A 22 9.28 -19.59 -3.42
N TYR A 23 8.43 -18.80 -2.79
CA TYR A 23 7.25 -19.26 -2.08
C TYR A 23 5.98 -18.92 -2.85
N THR A 24 4.93 -19.65 -2.55
CA THR A 24 3.61 -19.53 -3.17
C THR A 24 2.58 -19.14 -2.10
N TYR A 25 1.37 -18.81 -2.54
CA TYR A 25 0.23 -18.58 -1.63
C TYR A 25 -0.03 -19.79 -0.73
N ASN A 26 0.18 -21.02 -1.18
CA ASN A 26 0.00 -22.21 -0.35
C ASN A 26 1.00 -22.23 0.81
N ASP A 27 2.23 -21.83 0.56
CA ASP A 27 3.24 -21.70 1.61
C ASP A 27 2.89 -20.52 2.56
N TYR A 28 2.56 -19.36 1.99
CA TYR A 28 2.16 -18.16 2.71
C TYR A 28 0.97 -18.41 3.66
N SER A 29 -0.04 -19.17 3.22
CA SER A 29 -1.30 -19.38 3.93
C SER A 29 -1.16 -20.14 5.25
N ILE A 30 -0.02 -20.77 5.49
CA ILE A 30 0.29 -21.52 6.73
C ILE A 30 1.37 -20.86 7.59
N TRP A 31 1.89 -19.70 7.19
CA TRP A 31 2.86 -18.98 8.01
C TRP A 31 2.20 -18.33 9.22
N GLU A 32 2.95 -18.33 10.31
CA GLU A 32 2.58 -17.57 11.50
C GLU A 32 3.18 -16.15 11.43
N GLY A 33 2.46 -15.17 11.98
CA GLY A 33 2.88 -13.77 12.00
C GLY A 33 2.40 -12.99 10.77
N GLU A 34 2.90 -11.74 10.66
CA GLU A 34 2.46 -10.79 9.65
C GLU A 34 3.49 -10.73 8.52
N TRP A 35 3.08 -11.15 7.34
CA TRP A 35 3.94 -11.25 6.17
C TRP A 35 3.27 -10.67 4.93
N GLU A 36 4.09 -10.29 3.98
CA GLU A 36 3.72 -10.11 2.57
C GLU A 36 4.56 -11.07 1.74
N LEU A 37 4.09 -11.41 0.55
CA LEU A 37 4.84 -12.19 -0.44
C LEU A 37 4.96 -11.38 -1.70
N ILE A 38 6.18 -11.10 -2.15
CA ILE A 38 6.44 -10.27 -3.33
C ILE A 38 7.31 -11.07 -4.30
N GLU A 39 6.74 -11.46 -5.43
CA GLU A 39 7.40 -12.29 -6.44
C GLU A 39 8.04 -13.56 -5.84
N GLY A 40 7.35 -14.20 -4.90
CA GLY A 40 7.80 -15.38 -4.19
C GLY A 40 8.81 -15.11 -3.08
N VAL A 41 9.14 -13.85 -2.78
CA VAL A 41 10.04 -13.48 -1.68
C VAL A 41 9.23 -13.06 -0.46
N PRO A 42 9.41 -13.73 0.71
CA PRO A 42 8.72 -13.35 1.94
C PRO A 42 9.29 -12.05 2.49
N VAL A 43 8.40 -11.15 2.84
CA VAL A 43 8.72 -9.86 3.45
C VAL A 43 7.97 -9.77 4.77
N SER A 44 8.70 -9.76 5.89
CA SER A 44 8.07 -9.57 7.20
C SER A 44 7.51 -8.16 7.31
N MET A 45 6.30 -8.05 7.83
CA MET A 45 5.74 -6.77 8.21
C MET A 45 6.43 -6.23 9.46
N ALA A 46 6.38 -4.93 9.67
CA ALA A 46 6.94 -4.31 10.87
C ALA A 46 6.31 -4.90 12.14
N PRO A 47 7.05 -4.95 13.26
CA PRO A 47 6.41 -5.23 14.53
C PRO A 47 5.28 -4.23 14.79
N ALA A 48 4.33 -4.60 15.65
CA ALA A 48 3.06 -3.90 15.90
C ALA A 48 3.10 -2.39 15.63
N PRO A 49 2.17 -1.85 14.84
CA PRO A 49 2.20 -0.46 14.40
C PRO A 49 2.15 0.49 15.61
N MET A 50 2.88 1.60 15.50
CA MET A 50 2.87 2.64 16.53
C MET A 50 1.46 3.19 16.74
N ARG A 51 1.17 3.65 17.94
CA ARG A 51 -0.14 4.24 18.29
C ARG A 51 -0.57 5.37 17.36
N ILE A 52 0.37 6.16 16.83
CA ILE A 52 0.07 7.22 15.87
C ILE A 52 -0.47 6.64 14.56
N HIS A 53 0.13 5.59 14.04
CA HIS A 53 -0.32 4.88 12.84
C HIS A 53 -1.77 4.40 13.01
N GLN A 54 -2.08 3.65 14.06
CA GLN A 54 -3.43 3.14 14.31
C GLN A 54 -4.47 4.25 14.49
N ASN A 55 -4.12 5.35 15.17
CA ASN A 55 -5.04 6.47 15.33
C ASN A 55 -5.33 7.19 14.02
N ILE A 56 -4.32 7.33 13.15
CA ILE A 56 -4.50 7.91 11.80
C ILE A 56 -5.34 6.96 10.96
N ALA A 57 -5.06 5.64 10.95
CA ALA A 57 -5.85 4.66 10.23
C ALA A 57 -7.33 4.70 10.65
N THR A 58 -7.58 4.68 11.96
CA THR A 58 -8.95 4.77 12.50
C THR A 58 -9.68 6.04 12.04
N GLN A 59 -8.99 7.19 12.05
CA GLN A 59 -9.61 8.45 11.62
C GLN A 59 -9.87 8.46 10.12
N ILE A 60 -8.95 7.93 9.30
CA ILE A 60 -9.15 7.81 7.85
C ILE A 60 -10.36 6.93 7.54
N ILE A 61 -10.46 5.75 8.18
CA ILE A 61 -11.59 4.84 8.01
C ILE A 61 -12.91 5.54 8.40
N PHE A 62 -12.92 6.27 9.53
CA PHE A 62 -14.09 7.03 9.97
C PHE A 62 -14.53 8.09 8.96
N GLU A 63 -13.58 8.90 8.43
CA GLU A 63 -13.86 9.92 7.42
C GLU A 63 -14.40 9.29 6.13
N LEU A 64 -13.75 8.24 5.65
CA LEU A 64 -14.20 7.53 4.44
C LEU A 64 -15.59 6.90 4.64
N LYS A 65 -15.83 6.18 5.73
CA LYS A 65 -17.14 5.55 6.01
C LYS A 65 -18.24 6.61 6.22
N THR A 66 -17.93 7.77 6.79
CA THR A 66 -18.90 8.87 6.98
C THR A 66 -19.28 9.52 5.65
N SER A 67 -18.35 9.65 4.71
CA SER A 67 -18.60 10.23 3.39
C SER A 67 -19.17 9.22 2.39
N PHE A 68 -18.96 7.93 2.64
CA PHE A 68 -19.37 6.85 1.76
C PHE A 68 -20.87 6.58 1.86
N GLN A 69 -21.54 6.61 0.71
CA GLN A 69 -22.96 6.30 0.60
C GLN A 69 -23.12 4.87 0.05
N GLU A 70 -23.31 3.91 0.94
CA GLU A 70 -23.42 2.48 0.58
C GLU A 70 -24.58 2.22 -0.40
N ASP A 71 -25.72 2.87 -0.23
CA ASP A 71 -26.88 2.74 -1.14
C ASP A 71 -26.57 3.17 -2.59
N ALA A 72 -25.63 4.08 -2.77
CA ALA A 72 -25.18 4.53 -4.09
C ALA A 72 -24.09 3.62 -4.69
N CYS A 73 -23.44 2.80 -3.87
CA CYS A 73 -22.32 1.93 -4.26
C CYS A 73 -22.41 0.56 -3.54
N PRO A 74 -23.45 -0.23 -3.78
CA PRO A 74 -23.77 -1.43 -2.99
C PRO A 74 -22.72 -2.57 -3.14
N HIS A 75 -21.83 -2.46 -4.12
CA HIS A 75 -20.80 -3.47 -4.40
C HIS A 75 -19.39 -3.00 -4.01
N CYS A 76 -19.30 -1.93 -3.20
CA CYS A 76 -18.02 -1.39 -2.77
C CYS A 76 -17.89 -1.45 -1.24
N ASP A 77 -16.68 -1.66 -0.77
CA ASP A 77 -16.35 -1.71 0.66
C ASP A 77 -15.06 -0.96 0.99
N ILE A 78 -14.95 -0.57 2.27
CA ILE A 78 -13.74 -0.02 2.88
C ILE A 78 -13.28 -1.01 3.94
N SER A 79 -12.10 -1.57 3.73
CA SER A 79 -11.49 -2.49 4.67
C SER A 79 -10.03 -2.12 4.98
N PHE A 80 -9.44 -2.80 5.96
CA PHE A 80 -8.09 -2.51 6.43
C PHE A 80 -7.34 -3.80 6.75
N GLU A 81 -6.03 -3.75 6.52
CA GLU A 81 -5.11 -4.87 6.80
C GLU A 81 -5.54 -6.20 6.17
N ASN A 82 -6.21 -6.15 5.01
CA ASN A 82 -6.62 -7.34 4.28
C ASN A 82 -5.57 -7.71 3.25
N ASP A 83 -5.31 -9.02 3.15
CA ASP A 83 -4.47 -9.54 2.08
C ASP A 83 -5.11 -9.25 0.72
N TRP A 84 -4.32 -8.71 -0.17
CA TRP A 84 -4.64 -8.64 -1.59
C TRP A 84 -3.78 -9.63 -2.34
N LYS A 85 -4.41 -10.71 -2.84
CA LYS A 85 -3.76 -11.74 -3.62
C LYS A 85 -3.73 -11.36 -5.08
N LEU A 86 -2.64 -10.76 -5.54
CA LEU A 86 -2.43 -10.39 -6.93
C LEU A 86 -2.17 -11.62 -7.81
N SER A 87 -1.34 -12.53 -7.32
CA SER A 87 -0.96 -13.75 -8.02
C SER A 87 -0.75 -14.92 -7.03
N ASN A 88 -0.23 -16.02 -7.51
CA ASN A 88 0.13 -17.14 -6.63
C ASN A 88 1.42 -16.91 -5.84
N ASP A 89 2.22 -15.95 -6.22
CA ASP A 89 3.51 -15.61 -5.62
C ASP A 89 3.62 -14.13 -5.18
N THR A 90 2.51 -13.37 -5.26
CA THR A 90 2.46 -11.98 -4.80
C THR A 90 1.19 -11.71 -4.02
N ILE A 91 1.36 -11.51 -2.73
CA ILE A 91 0.32 -11.15 -1.77
C ILE A 91 0.79 -9.91 -1.01
N LEU A 92 0.02 -8.84 -1.09
CA LEU A 92 0.28 -7.58 -0.38
C LEU A 92 -0.79 -7.36 0.68
N ARG A 93 -0.45 -6.62 1.73
CA ARG A 93 -1.39 -6.22 2.77
C ARG A 93 -1.35 -4.71 2.94
N PRO A 94 -2.16 -3.97 2.18
CA PRO A 94 -2.29 -2.52 2.34
C PRO A 94 -2.96 -2.17 3.67
N ASP A 95 -2.59 -1.01 4.25
CA ASP A 95 -3.18 -0.55 5.50
C ASP A 95 -4.69 -0.30 5.36
N ILE A 96 -5.12 0.42 4.31
CA ILE A 96 -6.55 0.72 4.06
C ILE A 96 -6.82 0.64 2.56
N VAL A 97 -7.94 0.05 2.20
CA VAL A 97 -8.41 -0.06 0.82
C VAL A 97 -9.87 0.36 0.67
N PHE A 98 -10.19 0.88 -0.52
CA PHE A 98 -11.54 0.96 -1.04
C PHE A 98 -11.61 0.09 -2.29
N VAL A 99 -12.42 -0.94 -2.25
CA VAL A 99 -12.53 -1.96 -3.31
C VAL A 99 -13.99 -2.10 -3.73
N CYS A 100 -14.21 -2.45 -5.00
CA CYS A 100 -15.55 -2.70 -5.53
C CYS A 100 -15.57 -4.03 -6.29
N ASP A 101 -16.75 -4.66 -6.31
CA ASP A 101 -17.02 -5.89 -7.06
C ASP A 101 -16.12 -7.09 -6.67
N ASP A 102 -15.70 -7.16 -5.41
CA ASP A 102 -14.91 -8.27 -4.86
C ASP A 102 -15.76 -9.05 -3.84
N ASP A 103 -16.23 -10.24 -4.24
CA ASP A 103 -17.09 -11.07 -3.42
C ASP A 103 -16.30 -12.09 -2.56
N ASN A 104 -14.96 -12.00 -2.53
CA ASN A 104 -14.15 -12.94 -1.78
C ASN A 104 -13.98 -12.50 -0.33
N GLU A 105 -14.54 -13.27 0.61
CA GLU A 105 -14.53 -12.98 2.04
C GLU A 105 -13.18 -13.24 2.77
N LYS A 106 -12.22 -13.89 2.11
CA LYS A 106 -10.95 -14.27 2.77
C LYS A 106 -9.80 -13.31 2.46
N TYR A 107 -9.75 -12.81 1.25
CA TYR A 107 -8.71 -11.91 0.75
C TYR A 107 -9.21 -11.19 -0.49
N LEU A 108 -8.62 -10.06 -0.81
CA LEU A 108 -8.98 -9.32 -2.02
C LEU A 108 -8.44 -10.03 -3.27
N THR A 109 -9.28 -10.09 -4.28
CA THR A 109 -8.96 -10.66 -5.62
C THR A 109 -9.01 -9.61 -6.71
N LYS A 110 -9.64 -8.47 -6.44
CA LYS A 110 -9.75 -7.32 -7.36
C LYS A 110 -8.79 -6.22 -6.95
N ALA A 111 -8.29 -5.49 -7.94
CA ALA A 111 -7.50 -4.30 -7.67
C ALA A 111 -8.36 -3.24 -6.94
N PRO A 112 -7.95 -2.79 -5.75
CA PRO A 112 -8.64 -1.71 -5.07
C PRO A 112 -8.69 -0.43 -5.91
N LYS A 113 -9.74 0.35 -5.74
CA LYS A 113 -9.84 1.70 -6.35
C LYS A 113 -8.97 2.71 -5.62
N ILE A 114 -8.83 2.57 -4.30
CA ILE A 114 -7.96 3.40 -3.47
C ILE A 114 -7.15 2.48 -2.57
N ILE A 115 -5.86 2.77 -2.47
CA ILE A 115 -4.98 2.22 -1.45
C ILE A 115 -4.37 3.38 -0.67
N ILE A 116 -4.37 3.24 0.66
CA ILE A 116 -3.72 4.19 1.58
C ILE A 116 -2.72 3.41 2.42
N GLU A 117 -1.47 3.85 2.42
CA GLU A 117 -0.40 3.34 3.28
C GLU A 117 0.03 4.43 4.26
N ILE A 118 0.15 4.06 5.53
CA ILE A 118 0.58 4.95 6.60
C ILE A 118 2.01 4.61 6.93
N LEU A 119 2.92 5.45 6.50
CA LEU A 119 4.35 5.17 6.54
C LEU A 119 4.90 5.06 7.96
N SER A 120 5.78 4.10 8.14
CA SER A 120 6.66 3.99 9.29
C SER A 120 8.12 4.03 8.84
N PRO A 121 9.09 4.30 9.71
CA PRO A 121 10.51 4.28 9.32
C PRO A 121 10.96 2.96 8.70
N SER A 122 10.33 1.84 9.07
CA SER A 122 10.65 0.50 8.56
C SER A 122 10.00 0.16 7.22
N THR A 123 8.85 0.76 6.88
CA THR A 123 8.08 0.44 5.67
C THR A 123 8.20 1.46 4.57
N ALA A 124 8.51 2.73 4.90
CA ALA A 124 8.47 3.87 3.97
C ALA A 124 9.18 3.60 2.63
N LYS A 125 10.38 3.04 2.65
CA LYS A 125 11.12 2.75 1.42
C LYS A 125 10.38 1.73 0.54
N LYS A 126 9.80 0.69 1.14
CA LYS A 126 9.04 -0.35 0.42
C LYS A 126 7.79 0.26 -0.22
N ASP A 127 7.04 1.05 0.57
CA ASP A 127 5.78 1.66 0.14
C ASP A 127 6.01 2.74 -0.94
N GLU A 128 7.10 3.53 -0.81
CA GLU A 128 7.46 4.56 -1.79
C GLU A 128 8.07 4.01 -3.09
N THR A 129 8.48 2.74 -3.14
CA THR A 129 9.16 2.16 -4.31
C THR A 129 8.51 0.88 -4.80
N VAL A 130 8.65 -0.24 -4.09
CA VAL A 130 8.19 -1.55 -4.56
C VAL A 130 6.67 -1.57 -4.70
N LYS A 131 5.92 -1.24 -3.62
CA LYS A 131 4.46 -1.20 -3.65
C LYS A 131 3.94 -0.12 -4.62
N PHE A 132 4.61 1.04 -4.69
CA PHE A 132 4.25 2.09 -5.64
C PHE A 132 4.22 1.56 -7.08
N ASN A 133 5.26 0.83 -7.50
CA ASN A 133 5.33 0.27 -8.84
C ASN A 133 4.27 -0.82 -9.06
N ILE A 134 4.09 -1.72 -8.09
CA ILE A 134 3.08 -2.79 -8.18
C ILE A 134 1.68 -2.18 -8.30
N TYR A 135 1.32 -1.21 -7.45
CA TYR A 135 0.01 -0.58 -7.47
C TYR A 135 -0.24 0.24 -8.75
N GLU A 136 0.82 0.81 -9.34
CA GLU A 136 0.76 1.45 -10.66
C GLU A 136 0.48 0.43 -11.77
N GLU A 137 1.19 -0.70 -11.78
CA GLU A 137 1.02 -1.79 -12.74
C GLU A 137 -0.39 -2.40 -12.67
N GLU A 138 -0.91 -2.59 -11.45
CA GLU A 138 -2.26 -3.09 -11.18
C GLU A 138 -3.38 -2.06 -11.39
N LYS A 139 -3.04 -0.83 -11.82
CA LYS A 139 -3.99 0.24 -12.16
C LYS A 139 -4.86 0.67 -10.99
N VAL A 140 -4.34 0.63 -9.76
CA VAL A 140 -5.02 1.21 -8.60
C VAL A 140 -5.27 2.71 -8.88
N ASN A 141 -6.54 3.15 -8.81
CA ASN A 141 -6.90 4.50 -9.25
C ASN A 141 -6.22 5.59 -8.42
N TYR A 142 -6.20 5.43 -7.10
CA TYR A 142 -5.56 6.37 -6.19
C TYR A 142 -4.62 5.64 -5.23
N TYR A 143 -3.40 6.13 -5.14
CA TYR A 143 -2.43 5.70 -4.13
C TYR A 143 -2.09 6.86 -3.21
N ILE A 144 -2.28 6.69 -1.91
CA ILE A 144 -2.12 7.74 -0.91
C ILE A 144 -1.09 7.28 0.12
N LEU A 145 -0.03 8.06 0.25
CA LEU A 145 1.02 7.85 1.24
C LEU A 145 0.85 8.87 2.37
N ILE A 146 0.60 8.39 3.57
CA ILE A 146 0.49 9.20 4.77
C ILE A 146 1.85 9.26 5.47
N TYR A 147 2.30 10.45 5.79
CA TYR A 147 3.52 10.75 6.53
C TYR A 147 3.13 11.24 7.93
N PRO A 148 3.11 10.35 8.95
CA PRO A 148 2.63 10.71 10.28
C PRO A 148 3.44 11.83 10.94
N ASP A 149 4.76 11.81 10.79
CA ASP A 149 5.65 12.81 11.40
C ASP A 149 5.48 14.22 10.80
N ASP A 150 5.14 14.27 9.51
CA ASP A 150 4.91 15.53 8.77
C ASP A 150 3.44 15.98 8.82
N LEU A 151 2.52 15.16 9.34
CA LEU A 151 1.07 15.35 9.27
C LEU A 151 0.60 15.71 7.84
N LYS A 152 1.05 14.92 6.89
CA LYS A 152 0.90 15.15 5.45
C LYS A 152 0.54 13.88 4.70
N ALA A 153 -0.24 14.02 3.65
CA ALA A 153 -0.51 12.97 2.67
C ALA A 153 0.04 13.36 1.29
N LYS A 154 0.73 12.44 0.62
CA LYS A 154 1.01 12.55 -0.82
C LYS A 154 -0.02 11.72 -1.57
N VAL A 155 -0.71 12.33 -2.50
CA VAL A 155 -1.75 11.67 -3.30
C VAL A 155 -1.28 11.50 -4.73
N TYR A 156 -1.37 10.28 -5.21
CA TYR A 156 -1.12 9.90 -6.60
C TYR A 156 -2.41 9.35 -7.21
N LYS A 157 -2.57 9.61 -8.50
CA LYS A 157 -3.70 9.12 -9.30
C LYS A 157 -3.19 8.53 -10.60
N ILE A 158 -3.76 7.39 -11.01
CA ILE A 158 -3.43 6.76 -12.29
C ILE A 158 -3.93 7.64 -13.44
N LYS A 159 -3.06 7.92 -14.41
CA LYS A 159 -3.38 8.64 -15.63
C LYS A 159 -2.49 8.13 -16.75
N ASN A 160 -3.09 7.66 -17.85
CA ASN A 160 -2.37 7.04 -18.97
C ASN A 160 -1.40 5.94 -18.49
N ASP A 161 -1.91 5.05 -17.62
CA ASP A 161 -1.20 3.92 -17.05
C ASP A 161 0.00 4.26 -16.15
N LYS A 162 0.14 5.51 -15.71
CA LYS A 162 1.18 5.97 -14.81
C LYS A 162 0.63 6.82 -13.68
N TYR A 163 1.26 6.74 -12.51
CA TYR A 163 0.93 7.61 -11.41
C TYR A 163 1.37 9.04 -11.67
N SER A 164 0.42 9.95 -11.55
CA SER A 164 0.67 11.39 -11.52
C SER A 164 0.37 11.92 -10.14
N LYS A 165 1.28 12.70 -9.57
CA LYS A 165 1.06 13.34 -8.27
C LYS A 165 -0.08 14.35 -8.39
N VAL A 166 -1.12 14.18 -7.57
CA VAL A 166 -2.24 15.12 -7.44
C VAL A 166 -1.84 16.30 -6.57
N GLY A 167 -1.15 16.02 -5.45
CA GLY A 167 -0.69 17.05 -4.52
C GLY A 167 -0.22 16.49 -3.19
N ASP A 168 0.21 17.41 -2.33
CA ASP A 168 0.45 17.20 -0.92
C ASP A 168 -0.72 17.80 -0.14
N PHE A 169 -1.31 17.02 0.75
CA PHE A 169 -2.50 17.37 1.50
C PHE A 169 -2.17 17.40 2.99
N THR A 170 -2.60 18.45 3.64
CA THR A 170 -2.43 18.62 5.08
C THR A 170 -3.73 18.97 5.79
N LYS A 171 -4.54 19.84 5.18
CA LYS A 171 -5.82 20.35 5.71
C LYS A 171 -6.94 20.29 4.67
N GLU A 172 -6.58 20.06 3.43
CA GLU A 172 -7.49 20.10 2.30
C GLU A 172 -8.36 18.83 2.28
N LYS A 173 -9.50 18.92 1.61
CA LYS A 173 -10.32 17.76 1.27
C LYS A 173 -9.92 17.19 -0.09
N LEU A 174 -9.85 15.89 -0.17
CA LEU A 174 -9.74 15.14 -1.41
C LEU A 174 -11.11 14.55 -1.76
N ILE A 175 -11.64 14.92 -2.93
CA ILE A 175 -12.90 14.37 -3.45
C ILE A 175 -12.57 13.40 -4.58
N PHE A 176 -13.02 12.15 -4.47
CA PHE A 176 -12.78 11.09 -5.45
C PHE A 176 -13.88 11.09 -6.51
N LYS A 177 -13.78 11.97 -7.52
CA LYS A 177 -14.87 12.25 -8.48
C LYS A 177 -15.10 11.17 -9.54
N ASP A 178 -14.16 10.29 -9.76
CA ASP A 178 -14.10 9.35 -10.89
C ASP A 178 -14.19 7.87 -10.49
N LEU A 179 -14.61 7.60 -9.28
CA LEU A 179 -14.79 6.23 -8.80
C LEU A 179 -16.21 5.68 -9.00
N GLY A 180 -17.11 6.50 -9.51
CA GLY A 180 -18.53 6.17 -9.64
C GLY A 180 -19.32 6.30 -8.32
N CYS A 181 -18.62 6.57 -7.22
CA CYS A 181 -19.17 6.72 -5.88
C CYS A 181 -18.84 8.11 -5.33
N SER A 182 -19.74 8.65 -4.51
CA SER A 182 -19.43 9.84 -3.71
C SER A 182 -18.56 9.44 -2.54
N LEU A 183 -17.30 9.84 -2.57
CA LEU A 183 -16.34 9.56 -1.52
C LEU A 183 -15.41 10.77 -1.34
N GLU A 184 -15.14 11.15 -0.10
CA GLU A 184 -14.18 12.22 0.21
C GLU A 184 -13.35 11.87 1.45
N LEU A 185 -12.18 12.49 1.55
CA LEU A 185 -11.27 12.38 2.69
C LEU A 185 -10.83 13.78 3.13
N ASP A 186 -11.16 14.15 4.36
CA ASP A 186 -10.82 15.45 4.97
C ASP A 186 -9.54 15.33 5.79
N PHE A 187 -8.41 15.79 5.24
CA PHE A 187 -7.11 15.71 5.91
C PHE A 187 -6.98 16.65 7.11
N GLU A 188 -7.80 17.73 7.20
CA GLU A 188 -7.88 18.51 8.45
C GLU A 188 -8.37 17.62 9.60
N MET A 189 -9.41 16.82 9.37
CA MET A 189 -9.98 15.94 10.38
C MET A 189 -9.04 14.78 10.70
N VAL A 190 -8.39 14.19 9.69
CA VAL A 190 -7.41 13.11 9.86
C VAL A 190 -6.28 13.51 10.80
N PHE A 191 -5.74 14.71 10.63
CA PHE A 191 -4.57 15.16 11.40
C PHE A 191 -4.88 16.06 12.59
N LYS A 192 -6.12 16.49 12.79
CA LYS A 192 -6.55 17.45 13.82
C LYS A 192 -6.05 17.12 15.23
N ARG A 193 -6.16 15.85 15.61
CA ARG A 193 -5.76 15.38 16.93
C ARG A 193 -4.26 15.59 17.21
N PHE A 194 -3.43 15.47 16.18
CA PHE A 194 -1.96 15.47 16.29
C PHE A 194 -1.37 16.87 16.20
N ARG A 195 -2.19 17.87 15.81
CA ARG A 195 -1.79 19.29 15.75
C ARG A 195 -1.98 20.03 17.08
N ARG A 196 -2.41 19.34 18.11
CA ARG A 196 -2.52 19.95 19.43
C ARG A 196 -1.11 20.04 20.03
N SER A 197 -0.58 21.27 20.04
CA SER A 197 0.58 21.69 20.82
C SER A 197 0.23 21.72 22.31
#